data_402dbf7d17a9523005e8c6f6095a8396
#
_entry.id   402dbf7d17a9523005e8c6f6095a8396
#
_cell.length_a   1.000
_cell.length_b   1.000
_cell.length_c   1.000
_cell.angle_alpha   90.00
_cell.angle_beta   90.00
_cell.angle_gamma   90.00
#
_symmetry.space_group_name_H-M   'P 1'
#
loop_
_entity.id
_entity.type
_entity.pdbx_description
1 polymer ?
#
loop_
_entity_poly.entity_id
_entity_poly.type
_entity_poly.pdbx_seq_one_letter_code
_entity_poly.pdbx_strand_id
1 'polypeptide(L)'
;MTLQTYNDLTTAIGNWLQRSDLGALLPNFVQLFEACANRRLRVRQQEATAELTPGNGVVALPSDYLGWRRLTWTGNPRQELGYVEPSWLQAAYPDLPTDIPRVFTIEGGNILTMPLDPGNTALELVYFQQIPSLAANSTNWLMSQHPDLYLFGALTEAQAYTLNAETAALWKARRDELFEEIEKLSNKTRGPGAVRVLSPTP
;
A
#
# COMPACT_ATOMS: atom_id res chain seq x y z
N MET A 1 -21.96 14.09 -15.80
CA MET A 1 -20.49 14.13 -15.85
C MET A 1 -20.01 12.83 -15.24
N THR A 2 -19.32 11.99 -15.99
CA THR A 2 -18.78 10.71 -15.48
C THR A 2 -17.33 10.96 -15.04
N LEU A 3 -16.99 10.60 -13.81
CA LEU A 3 -15.63 10.69 -13.26
C LEU A 3 -14.97 9.31 -13.44
N GLN A 4 -14.30 9.09 -14.56
CA GLN A 4 -13.67 7.79 -14.87
C GLN A 4 -12.18 7.89 -15.19
N THR A 5 -11.74 9.06 -15.64
CA THR A 5 -10.36 9.30 -16.06
C THR A 5 -9.72 10.45 -15.31
N TYR A 6 -8.39 10.53 -15.39
CA TYR A 6 -7.64 11.67 -14.87
C TYR A 6 -8.10 13.01 -15.45
N ASN A 7 -8.43 13.05 -16.76
CA ASN A 7 -8.92 14.26 -17.41
C ASN A 7 -10.31 14.67 -16.90
N ASP A 8 -11.19 13.70 -16.66
CA ASP A 8 -12.50 13.97 -16.06
C ASP A 8 -12.36 14.58 -14.68
N LEU A 9 -11.44 14.01 -13.87
CA LEU A 9 -11.14 14.47 -12.52
C LEU A 9 -10.62 15.91 -12.53
N THR A 10 -9.60 16.22 -13.32
CA THR A 10 -9.02 17.57 -13.39
C THR A 10 -10.05 18.61 -13.88
N THR A 11 -10.88 18.24 -14.85
CA THR A 11 -11.98 19.08 -15.32
C THR A 11 -13.00 19.32 -14.20
N ALA A 12 -13.38 18.28 -13.46
CA ALA A 12 -14.31 18.40 -12.34
C ALA A 12 -13.76 19.29 -11.22
N ILE A 13 -12.49 19.11 -10.83
CA ILE A 13 -11.85 19.93 -9.81
C ILE A 13 -11.85 21.41 -10.24
N GLY A 14 -11.47 21.72 -11.49
CA GLY A 14 -11.51 23.09 -12.03
C GLY A 14 -12.90 23.72 -11.97
N ASN A 15 -13.94 22.96 -12.33
CA ASN A 15 -15.33 23.42 -12.28
C ASN A 15 -15.81 23.67 -10.85
N TRP A 16 -15.43 22.82 -9.89
CA TRP A 16 -15.82 22.99 -8.48
C TRP A 16 -15.11 24.14 -7.81
N LEU A 17 -13.86 24.39 -8.18
CA LEU A 17 -13.09 25.53 -7.68
C LEU A 17 -13.57 26.87 -8.27
N GLN A 18 -14.23 26.84 -9.45
CA GLN A 18 -14.62 28.03 -10.22
C GLN A 18 -13.45 28.99 -10.47
N ARG A 19 -12.23 28.44 -10.63
CA ARG A 19 -10.97 29.17 -10.82
C ARG A 19 -10.19 28.58 -11.98
N SER A 20 -9.92 29.40 -12.98
CA SER A 20 -9.13 29.01 -14.16
C SER A 20 -7.62 29.18 -13.98
N ASP A 21 -7.18 29.99 -13.01
CA ASP A 21 -5.79 30.28 -12.72
C ASP A 21 -5.03 29.11 -12.06
N LEU A 22 -5.78 28.15 -11.48
CA LEU A 22 -5.19 26.98 -10.81
C LEU A 22 -4.98 25.77 -11.75
N GLY A 23 -5.33 25.87 -13.03
CA GLY A 23 -5.28 24.76 -13.97
C GLY A 23 -3.92 24.04 -14.02
N ALA A 24 -2.83 24.78 -13.99
CA ALA A 24 -1.47 24.23 -13.99
C ALA A 24 -1.08 23.53 -12.68
N LEU A 25 -1.79 23.79 -11.58
CA LEU A 25 -1.54 23.20 -10.26
C LEU A 25 -2.39 21.97 -9.94
N LEU A 26 -3.43 21.70 -10.74
CA LEU A 26 -4.32 20.56 -10.51
C LEU A 26 -3.59 19.22 -10.41
N PRO A 27 -2.55 18.93 -11.25
CA PRO A 27 -1.76 17.71 -11.10
C PRO A 27 -1.11 17.58 -9.73
N ASN A 28 -0.62 18.67 -9.16
CA ASN A 28 0.03 18.67 -7.86
C ASN A 28 -0.96 18.32 -6.72
N PHE A 29 -2.19 18.84 -6.80
CA PHE A 29 -3.23 18.53 -5.81
C PHE A 29 -3.63 17.06 -5.85
N VAL A 30 -3.74 16.49 -7.06
CA VAL A 30 -4.01 15.05 -7.22
C VAL A 30 -2.85 14.23 -6.65
N GLN A 31 -1.60 14.58 -6.94
CA GLN A 31 -0.42 13.89 -6.41
C GLN A 31 -0.34 13.95 -4.88
N LEU A 32 -0.63 15.09 -4.27
CA LEU A 32 -0.66 15.25 -2.81
C LEU A 32 -1.76 14.37 -2.19
N PHE A 33 -2.93 14.31 -2.81
CA PHE A 33 -3.98 13.41 -2.38
C PHE A 33 -3.58 11.94 -2.53
N GLU A 34 -2.97 11.52 -3.64
CA GLU A 34 -2.46 10.14 -3.83
C GLU A 34 -1.44 9.77 -2.75
N ALA A 35 -0.55 10.68 -2.39
CA ALA A 35 0.39 10.48 -1.29
C ALA A 35 -0.33 10.31 0.06
N CYS A 36 -1.40 11.09 0.30
CA CYS A 36 -2.24 10.95 1.49
C CYS A 36 -2.94 9.58 1.52
N ALA A 37 -3.54 9.17 0.40
CA ALA A 37 -4.23 7.89 0.27
C ALA A 37 -3.28 6.70 0.49
N ASN A 38 -2.08 6.75 -0.08
CA ASN A 38 -1.05 5.72 0.10
C ASN A 38 -0.53 5.62 1.54
N ARG A 39 -0.54 6.71 2.32
CA ARG A 39 -0.20 6.66 3.75
C ARG A 39 -1.31 6.05 4.60
N ARG A 40 -2.57 6.29 4.25
CA ARG A 40 -3.73 5.91 5.07
C ARG A 40 -4.30 4.53 4.72
N LEU A 41 -4.52 4.24 3.45
CA LEU A 41 -5.21 3.02 3.01
C LEU A 41 -4.32 1.78 3.09
N ARG A 42 -4.89 0.71 3.64
CA ARG A 42 -4.36 -0.67 3.61
C ARG A 42 -5.52 -1.62 3.38
N VAL A 43 -6.00 -1.66 2.14
CA VAL A 43 -7.20 -2.40 1.75
C VAL A 43 -6.86 -3.55 0.81
N ARG A 44 -7.79 -4.51 0.65
CA ARG A 44 -7.56 -5.70 -0.17
C ARG A 44 -7.22 -5.39 -1.63
N GLN A 45 -7.76 -4.31 -2.17
CA GLN A 45 -7.49 -3.85 -3.54
C GLN A 45 -6.03 -3.43 -3.77
N GLN A 46 -5.29 -3.18 -2.68
CA GLN A 46 -3.85 -2.91 -2.72
C GLN A 46 -3.00 -4.18 -2.54
N GLU A 47 -3.61 -5.34 -2.30
CA GLU A 47 -2.84 -6.57 -2.12
C GLU A 47 -2.28 -7.04 -3.47
N ALA A 48 -0.97 -7.22 -3.50
CA ALA A 48 -0.23 -7.77 -4.62
C ALA A 48 0.64 -8.93 -4.16
N THR A 49 1.02 -9.78 -5.11
CA THR A 49 1.94 -10.89 -4.87
C THR A 49 3.14 -10.75 -5.78
N ALA A 50 4.32 -10.81 -5.20
CA ALA A 50 5.59 -10.84 -5.94
C ALA A 50 6.36 -12.12 -5.62
N GLU A 51 6.93 -12.72 -6.63
CA GLU A 51 7.91 -13.78 -6.49
C GLU A 51 9.30 -13.15 -6.49
N LEU A 52 10.05 -13.38 -5.41
CA LEU A 52 11.34 -12.77 -5.17
C LEU A 52 12.40 -13.88 -5.06
N THR A 53 13.54 -13.74 -5.75
CA THR A 53 14.65 -14.69 -5.62
C THR A 53 15.75 -14.06 -4.79
N PRO A 54 15.97 -14.54 -3.55
CA PRO A 54 17.03 -14.00 -2.69
C PRO A 54 18.42 -14.42 -3.20
N GLY A 55 19.39 -13.54 -3.01
CA GLY A 55 20.81 -13.89 -3.14
C GLY A 55 21.45 -13.86 -1.75
N ASN A 56 21.99 -14.98 -1.30
CA ASN A 56 22.54 -15.11 0.07
C ASN A 56 21.58 -14.64 1.17
N GLY A 57 20.30 -15.01 1.06
CA GLY A 57 19.28 -14.64 2.03
C GLY A 57 18.80 -13.19 1.98
N VAL A 58 19.23 -12.41 0.98
CA VAL A 58 18.87 -10.99 0.83
C VAL A 58 18.15 -10.77 -0.50
N VAL A 59 17.05 -10.02 -0.49
CA VAL A 59 16.32 -9.62 -1.71
C VAL A 59 15.69 -8.23 -1.52
N ALA A 60 15.74 -7.41 -2.58
CA ALA A 60 15.13 -6.08 -2.56
C ALA A 60 13.60 -6.16 -2.52
N LEU A 61 12.98 -5.22 -1.79
CA LEU A 61 11.53 -5.02 -1.81
C LEU A 61 11.07 -4.49 -3.18
N PRO A 62 9.85 -4.80 -3.62
CA PRO A 62 9.23 -4.15 -4.78
C PRO A 62 9.21 -2.62 -4.63
N SER A 63 9.38 -1.89 -5.74
CA SER A 63 9.45 -0.42 -5.72
C SER A 63 8.14 0.25 -5.28
N ASP A 64 7.03 -0.45 -5.39
CA ASP A 64 5.69 -0.02 -5.00
C ASP A 64 5.25 -0.56 -3.61
N TYR A 65 6.19 -1.11 -2.85
CA TYR A 65 5.93 -1.69 -1.53
C TYR A 65 5.49 -0.64 -0.51
N LEU A 66 4.40 -0.94 0.22
CA LEU A 66 3.92 -0.15 1.37
C LEU A 66 3.93 -0.91 2.70
N GLY A 67 3.79 -2.23 2.66
CA GLY A 67 3.77 -3.04 3.86
C GLY A 67 3.55 -4.52 3.54
N TRP A 68 4.22 -5.40 4.26
CA TRP A 68 4.08 -6.84 4.07
C TRP A 68 2.80 -7.39 4.72
N ARG A 69 2.30 -8.49 4.16
CA ARG A 69 1.21 -9.26 4.74
C ARG A 69 1.64 -10.69 5.10
N ARG A 70 2.37 -11.31 4.21
CA ARG A 70 2.87 -12.68 4.35
C ARG A 70 4.11 -12.86 3.49
N LEU A 71 5.11 -13.54 4.03
CA LEU A 71 6.25 -14.00 3.27
C LEU A 71 6.32 -15.52 3.39
N THR A 72 6.37 -16.21 2.26
CA THR A 72 6.38 -17.67 2.19
C THR A 72 7.59 -18.13 1.40
N TRP A 73 8.40 -19.01 1.97
CA TRP A 73 9.41 -19.76 1.25
C TRP A 73 8.72 -20.83 0.40
N THR A 74 9.03 -20.88 -0.92
CA THR A 74 8.30 -21.72 -1.88
C THR A 74 8.89 -23.11 -2.07
N GLY A 75 9.86 -23.50 -1.25
CA GLY A 75 10.43 -24.84 -1.26
C GLY A 75 9.46 -25.94 -0.85
N ASN A 76 9.98 -27.14 -0.67
CA ASN A 76 9.16 -28.30 -0.29
C ASN A 76 9.62 -28.82 1.09
N PRO A 77 8.73 -28.80 2.10
CA PRO A 77 7.37 -28.22 2.12
C PRO A 77 7.39 -26.69 2.10
N ARG A 78 6.34 -26.06 1.53
CA ARG A 78 6.17 -24.60 1.61
C ARG A 78 6.07 -24.18 3.09
N GLN A 79 6.72 -23.06 3.43
CA GLN A 79 6.77 -22.57 4.80
C GLN A 79 6.54 -21.06 4.85
N GLU A 80 5.62 -20.62 5.70
CA GLU A 80 5.47 -19.21 6.04
C GLU A 80 6.58 -18.79 6.99
N LEU A 81 7.22 -17.63 6.71
CA LEU A 81 8.31 -17.10 7.52
C LEU A 81 7.77 -16.14 8.58
N GLY A 82 8.30 -16.25 9.81
CA GLY A 82 7.97 -15.33 10.89
C GLY A 82 8.73 -14.01 10.78
N TYR A 83 8.05 -12.87 10.96
CA TYR A 83 8.74 -11.58 11.06
C TYR A 83 9.42 -11.44 12.43
N VAL A 84 10.65 -10.94 12.42
CA VAL A 84 11.42 -10.61 13.62
C VAL A 84 12.11 -9.26 13.45
N GLU A 85 12.39 -8.61 14.57
CA GLU A 85 13.13 -7.35 14.59
C GLU A 85 14.59 -7.55 14.11
N PRO A 86 15.20 -6.58 13.39
CA PRO A 86 16.57 -6.70 12.89
C PRO A 86 17.60 -7.02 13.97
N SER A 87 17.49 -6.38 15.13
CA SER A 87 18.39 -6.62 16.27
C SER A 87 18.29 -8.03 16.81
N TRP A 88 17.09 -8.59 16.86
CA TRP A 88 16.86 -9.98 17.26
C TRP A 88 17.48 -10.96 16.25
N LEU A 89 17.29 -10.71 14.95
CA LEU A 89 17.84 -11.55 13.89
C LEU A 89 19.36 -11.66 14.00
N GLN A 90 20.06 -10.53 14.19
CA GLN A 90 21.51 -10.48 14.33
C GLN A 90 21.99 -11.21 15.59
N ALA A 91 21.27 -11.09 16.70
CA ALA A 91 21.61 -11.75 17.95
C ALA A 91 21.38 -13.28 17.91
N ALA A 92 20.31 -13.71 17.22
CA ALA A 92 19.95 -15.13 17.13
C ALA A 92 20.79 -15.92 16.11
N TYR A 93 21.29 -15.24 15.07
CA TYR A 93 22.03 -15.88 13.96
C TYR A 93 23.39 -15.19 13.69
N PRO A 94 24.30 -15.11 14.66
CA PRO A 94 25.59 -14.43 14.51
C PRO A 94 26.50 -15.08 13.46
N ASP A 95 26.40 -16.40 13.28
CA ASP A 95 27.26 -17.19 12.40
C ASP A 95 26.67 -17.48 11.02
N LEU A 96 25.51 -16.83 10.68
CA LEU A 96 24.82 -16.97 9.39
C LEU A 96 24.63 -18.45 8.96
N PRO A 97 23.98 -19.30 9.74
CA PRO A 97 23.83 -20.72 9.43
C PRO A 97 23.03 -20.92 8.14
N THR A 98 23.33 -22.01 7.43
CA THR A 98 22.61 -22.44 6.22
C THR A 98 21.62 -23.54 6.55
N ASP A 99 20.34 -23.31 6.27
CA ASP A 99 19.23 -24.25 6.44
C ASP A 99 17.99 -23.66 5.74
N ILE A 100 16.84 -24.32 5.88
CA ILE A 100 15.55 -23.78 5.45
C ILE A 100 15.22 -22.50 6.24
N PRO A 101 14.92 -21.37 5.58
CA PRO A 101 14.57 -20.13 6.24
C PRO A 101 13.31 -20.29 7.11
N ARG A 102 13.32 -19.68 8.29
CA ARG A 102 12.18 -19.71 9.24
C ARG A 102 11.69 -18.34 9.62
N VAL A 103 12.60 -17.37 9.56
CA VAL A 103 12.30 -15.98 9.95
C VAL A 103 12.81 -15.01 8.90
N PHE A 104 12.25 -13.82 8.93
CA PHE A 104 12.73 -12.72 8.10
C PHE A 104 12.63 -11.39 8.84
N THR A 105 13.40 -10.44 8.36
CA THR A 105 13.29 -9.03 8.74
C THR A 105 13.34 -8.14 7.53
N ILE A 106 12.99 -6.87 7.70
CA ILE A 106 13.07 -5.85 6.65
C ILE A 106 13.99 -4.74 7.14
N GLU A 107 15.08 -4.52 6.41
CA GLU A 107 16.07 -3.52 6.75
C GLU A 107 16.63 -2.89 5.46
N GLY A 108 16.77 -1.55 5.44
CA GLY A 108 17.38 -0.83 4.32
C GLY A 108 16.68 -1.03 2.97
N GLY A 109 15.37 -1.33 2.95
CA GLY A 109 14.64 -1.62 1.72
C GLY A 109 14.82 -3.05 1.19
N ASN A 110 15.42 -3.94 1.99
CA ASN A 110 15.61 -5.34 1.65
C ASN A 110 14.91 -6.25 2.65
N ILE A 111 14.53 -7.44 2.18
CA ILE A 111 14.13 -8.56 3.02
C ILE A 111 15.39 -9.38 3.29
N LEU A 112 15.64 -9.70 4.54
CA LEU A 112 16.67 -10.62 4.99
C LEU A 112 16.01 -11.85 5.58
N THR A 113 16.40 -13.04 5.14
CA THR A 113 15.85 -14.32 5.62
C THR A 113 16.92 -15.13 6.35
N MET A 114 16.54 -15.79 7.44
CA MET A 114 17.43 -16.67 8.22
C MET A 114 16.71 -17.95 8.66
N PRO A 115 17.44 -19.06 8.73
CA PRO A 115 18.79 -19.35 8.17
C PRO A 115 18.91 -19.03 6.68
N LEU A 116 20.14 -19.01 6.15
CA LEU A 116 20.38 -18.80 4.72
C LEU A 116 19.98 -20.05 3.93
N ASP A 117 19.12 -19.88 2.92
CA ASP A 117 18.79 -20.95 1.99
C ASP A 117 19.94 -21.15 0.97
N PRO A 118 20.66 -22.29 0.99
CA PRO A 118 21.74 -22.54 0.03
C PRO A 118 21.24 -22.69 -1.41
N GLY A 119 19.95 -22.99 -1.60
CA GLY A 119 19.31 -23.14 -2.90
C GLY A 119 18.84 -21.82 -3.51
N ASN A 120 18.83 -20.73 -2.75
CA ASN A 120 18.21 -19.45 -3.15
C ASN A 120 16.79 -19.64 -3.68
N THR A 121 16.02 -20.50 -3.03
CA THR A 121 14.64 -20.79 -3.42
C THR A 121 13.78 -19.52 -3.36
N ALA A 122 12.90 -19.39 -4.32
CA ALA A 122 12.03 -18.22 -4.42
C ALA A 122 11.17 -18.01 -3.16
N LEU A 123 10.90 -16.75 -2.88
CA LEU A 123 10.02 -16.29 -1.81
C LEU A 123 8.77 -15.69 -2.44
N GLU A 124 7.59 -16.08 -1.97
CA GLU A 124 6.33 -15.43 -2.32
C GLU A 124 6.01 -14.37 -1.29
N LEU A 125 6.10 -13.10 -1.68
CA LEU A 125 5.71 -11.96 -0.86
C LEU A 125 4.29 -11.52 -1.23
N VAL A 126 3.38 -11.56 -0.27
CA VAL A 126 2.08 -10.86 -0.34
C VAL A 126 2.20 -9.55 0.41
N TYR A 127 1.92 -8.43 -0.24
CA TYR A 127 2.16 -7.11 0.29
C TYR A 127 1.10 -6.11 -0.17
N PHE A 128 1.04 -4.95 0.49
CA PHE A 128 0.27 -3.81 0.02
C PHE A 128 1.12 -3.00 -0.94
N GLN A 129 0.65 -2.83 -2.16
CA GLN A 129 1.27 -1.99 -3.18
C GLN A 129 0.72 -0.55 -3.13
N GLN A 130 1.52 0.39 -3.61
CA GLN A 130 1.08 1.76 -3.83
C GLN A 130 -0.08 1.79 -4.83
N ILE A 131 -1.00 2.73 -4.63
CA ILE A 131 -2.04 3.04 -5.61
C ILE A 131 -1.33 3.62 -6.84
N PRO A 132 -1.48 3.03 -8.04
CA PRO A 132 -0.85 3.54 -9.25
C PRO A 132 -1.29 4.99 -9.52
N SER A 133 -0.32 5.89 -9.76
CA SER A 133 -0.62 7.29 -10.02
C SER A 133 -1.49 7.48 -11.26
N LEU A 134 -2.51 8.33 -11.17
CA LEU A 134 -3.38 8.68 -12.29
C LEU A 134 -2.64 9.43 -13.39
N ALA A 135 -1.61 10.20 -13.05
CA ALA A 135 -0.80 10.91 -14.04
C ALA A 135 -0.09 9.94 -15.00
N ALA A 136 0.29 8.75 -14.54
CA ALA A 136 0.95 7.73 -15.37
C ALA A 136 -0.03 6.75 -16.03
N ASN A 137 -1.19 6.47 -15.40
CA ASN A 137 -2.07 5.36 -15.78
C ASN A 137 -3.48 5.79 -16.25
N SER A 138 -3.78 7.08 -16.33
CA SER A 138 -5.08 7.67 -16.64
C SER A 138 -6.26 7.21 -15.77
N THR A 139 -6.23 6.01 -15.22
CA THR A 139 -7.19 5.47 -14.25
C THR A 139 -6.51 4.45 -13.33
N ASN A 140 -7.11 4.16 -12.18
CA ASN A 140 -6.72 3.11 -11.26
C ASN A 140 -7.95 2.57 -10.52
N TRP A 141 -7.76 1.53 -9.68
CA TRP A 141 -8.87 0.91 -8.95
C TRP A 141 -9.61 1.90 -8.03
N LEU A 142 -8.88 2.84 -7.39
CA LEU A 142 -9.47 3.83 -6.49
C LEU A 142 -10.34 4.83 -7.27
N MET A 143 -9.87 5.30 -8.42
CA MET A 143 -10.63 6.19 -9.30
C MET A 143 -11.89 5.50 -9.86
N SER A 144 -11.77 4.21 -10.20
CA SER A 144 -12.88 3.45 -10.77
C SER A 144 -13.96 3.12 -9.74
N GLN A 145 -13.60 2.89 -8.48
CA GLN A 145 -14.54 2.47 -7.43
C GLN A 145 -14.99 3.63 -6.52
N HIS A 146 -14.12 4.63 -6.30
CA HIS A 146 -14.30 5.73 -5.36
C HIS A 146 -13.87 7.08 -5.98
N PRO A 147 -14.47 7.50 -7.11
CA PRO A 147 -14.10 8.75 -7.78
C PRO A 147 -14.36 10.00 -6.91
N ASP A 148 -15.33 9.93 -6.03
CA ASP A 148 -15.68 10.94 -5.04
C ASP A 148 -14.55 11.18 -4.03
N LEU A 149 -13.84 10.13 -3.60
CA LEU A 149 -12.69 10.26 -2.72
C LEU A 149 -11.55 11.04 -3.40
N TYR A 150 -11.31 10.80 -4.70
CA TYR A 150 -10.33 11.57 -5.47
C TYR A 150 -10.73 13.04 -5.58
N LEU A 151 -12.00 13.30 -5.87
CA LEU A 151 -12.49 14.66 -6.02
C LEU A 151 -12.37 15.45 -4.72
N PHE A 152 -12.90 14.92 -3.61
CA PHE A 152 -12.86 15.62 -2.33
C PHE A 152 -11.44 15.70 -1.76
N GLY A 153 -10.60 14.70 -2.03
CA GLY A 153 -9.20 14.73 -1.67
C GLY A 153 -8.44 15.85 -2.35
N ALA A 154 -8.53 15.94 -3.67
CA ALA A 154 -7.86 16.99 -4.43
C ALA A 154 -8.43 18.40 -4.13
N LEU A 155 -9.74 18.52 -3.90
CA LEU A 155 -10.36 19.78 -3.47
C LEU A 155 -9.86 20.23 -2.09
N THR A 156 -9.61 19.30 -1.17
CA THR A 156 -9.02 19.62 0.14
C THR A 156 -7.65 20.27 -0.01
N GLU A 157 -6.80 19.71 -0.85
CA GLU A 157 -5.44 20.23 -1.09
C GLU A 157 -5.50 21.60 -1.83
N ALA A 158 -6.40 21.73 -2.79
CA ALA A 158 -6.58 22.98 -3.55
C ALA A 158 -7.09 24.12 -2.64
N GLN A 159 -8.04 23.86 -1.75
CA GLN A 159 -8.55 24.87 -0.82
C GLN A 159 -7.55 25.21 0.29
N ALA A 160 -6.75 24.26 0.72
CA ALA A 160 -5.64 24.52 1.63
C ALA A 160 -4.61 25.47 0.98
N TYR A 161 -4.29 25.26 -0.32
CA TYR A 161 -3.41 26.14 -1.09
C TYR A 161 -3.97 27.57 -1.20
N THR A 162 -5.27 27.72 -1.40
CA THR A 162 -5.93 29.05 -1.51
C THR A 162 -6.22 29.71 -0.15
N LEU A 163 -5.76 29.12 0.96
CA LEU A 163 -5.96 29.60 2.33
C LEU A 163 -7.44 29.73 2.74
N ASN A 164 -8.34 29.00 2.07
CA ASN A 164 -9.74 28.94 2.44
C ASN A 164 -9.99 27.81 3.46
N ALA A 165 -9.72 28.12 4.73
CA ALA A 165 -9.73 27.13 5.81
C ALA A 165 -11.11 26.48 6.04
N GLU A 166 -12.20 27.26 5.89
CA GLU A 166 -13.56 26.78 6.12
C GLU A 166 -13.96 25.71 5.09
N THR A 167 -13.79 26.04 3.80
CA THR A 167 -14.10 25.10 2.70
C THR A 167 -13.15 23.90 2.71
N ALA A 168 -11.86 24.11 3.03
CA ALA A 168 -10.90 23.02 3.19
C ALA A 168 -11.32 22.04 4.29
N ALA A 169 -11.82 22.54 5.41
CA ALA A 169 -12.32 21.70 6.50
C ALA A 169 -13.53 20.86 6.09
N LEU A 170 -14.45 21.44 5.31
CA LEU A 170 -15.63 20.73 4.78
C LEU A 170 -15.21 19.56 3.87
N TRP A 171 -14.33 19.79 2.90
CA TRP A 171 -13.87 18.75 1.99
C TRP A 171 -13.04 17.69 2.70
N LYS A 172 -12.22 18.11 3.66
CA LYS A 172 -11.48 17.20 4.52
C LYS A 172 -12.41 16.26 5.29
N ALA A 173 -13.49 16.77 5.89
CA ALA A 173 -14.45 15.95 6.61
C ALA A 173 -15.09 14.90 5.67
N ARG A 174 -15.51 15.30 4.48
CA ARG A 174 -16.07 14.40 3.47
C ARG A 174 -15.07 13.32 3.03
N ARG A 175 -13.84 13.73 2.74
CA ARG A 175 -12.77 12.80 2.40
C ARG A 175 -12.53 11.79 3.51
N ASP A 176 -12.48 12.25 4.77
CA ASP A 176 -12.19 11.39 5.91
C ASP A 176 -13.34 10.40 6.20
N GLU A 177 -14.61 10.79 6.00
CA GLU A 177 -15.77 9.88 6.01
C GLU A 177 -15.62 8.75 4.98
N LEU A 178 -15.27 9.09 3.73
CA LEU A 178 -15.07 8.11 2.66
C LEU A 178 -13.91 7.14 2.94
N PHE A 179 -12.81 7.63 3.48
CA PHE A 179 -11.73 6.76 3.92
C PHE A 179 -12.20 5.73 4.95
N GLU A 180 -12.96 6.16 5.97
CA GLU A 180 -13.52 5.26 6.97
C GLU A 180 -14.49 4.23 6.37
N GLU A 181 -15.31 4.62 5.42
CA GLU A 181 -16.23 3.71 4.73
C GLU A 181 -15.47 2.62 3.97
N ILE A 182 -14.44 2.99 3.21
CA ILE A 182 -13.60 2.06 2.46
C ILE A 182 -12.90 1.08 3.40
N GLU A 183 -12.32 1.58 4.51
CA GLU A 183 -11.66 0.76 5.52
C GLU A 183 -12.65 -0.22 6.17
N LYS A 184 -13.86 0.24 6.53
CA LYS A 184 -14.93 -0.59 7.10
C LYS A 184 -15.40 -1.68 6.12
N LEU A 185 -15.58 -1.34 4.84
CA LEU A 185 -15.92 -2.31 3.80
C LEU A 185 -14.83 -3.36 3.60
N SER A 186 -13.58 -2.96 3.54
CA SER A 186 -12.44 -3.88 3.44
C SER A 186 -12.36 -4.83 4.62
N ASN A 187 -12.64 -4.35 5.84
CA ASN A 187 -12.64 -5.18 7.04
C ASN A 187 -13.82 -6.15 7.10
N LYS A 188 -15.02 -5.74 6.66
CA LYS A 188 -16.19 -6.63 6.58
C LYS A 188 -15.96 -7.80 5.63
N THR A 189 -15.30 -7.60 4.52
CA THR A 189 -14.99 -8.66 3.55
C THR A 189 -13.92 -9.64 4.02
N ARG A 190 -13.19 -9.33 5.11
CA ARG A 190 -12.27 -10.29 5.76
C ARG A 190 -13.00 -11.42 6.50
N GLY A 191 -14.33 -11.39 6.60
CA GLY A 191 -15.15 -12.32 7.37
C GLY A 191 -15.11 -11.99 8.88
N PRO A 192 -16.03 -12.52 9.69
CA PRO A 192 -15.93 -12.44 11.13
C PRO A 192 -14.66 -13.20 11.52
N GLY A 193 -13.61 -12.43 11.83
CA GLY A 193 -12.29 -12.96 12.12
C GLY A 193 -12.23 -13.71 13.44
N ALA A 194 -12.76 -14.91 13.46
CA ALA A 194 -12.21 -15.93 14.32
C ALA A 194 -10.87 -16.33 13.67
N VAL A 195 -9.79 -15.73 14.11
CA VAL A 195 -8.46 -16.31 13.91
C VAL A 195 -8.51 -17.69 14.57
N ARG A 196 -8.86 -18.73 13.79
CA ARG A 196 -8.55 -20.09 14.19
C ARG A 196 -7.03 -20.17 14.13
N VAL A 197 -6.39 -19.98 15.27
CA VAL A 197 -5.03 -20.45 15.48
C VAL A 197 -5.13 -21.98 15.39
N LEU A 198 -4.90 -22.51 14.19
CA LEU A 198 -4.63 -23.93 14.04
C LEU A 198 -3.26 -24.13 14.68
N SER A 199 -3.24 -24.58 15.93
CA SER A 199 -2.03 -25.10 16.54
C SER A 199 -1.54 -26.23 15.62
N PRO A 200 -0.29 -26.20 15.13
CA PRO A 200 0.26 -27.37 14.47
C PRO A 200 0.18 -28.52 15.46
N THR A 201 -0.56 -29.55 15.12
CA THR A 201 -0.54 -30.82 15.85
C THR A 201 0.88 -31.39 15.69
N PRO A 202 1.52 -31.86 16.76
CA PRO A 202 2.89 -32.40 16.72
C PRO A 202 3.01 -33.64 15.81
#